data_bb00e949e348dde1613ab237025fd73b
#
_entry.id   bb00e949e348dde1613ab237025fd73b
#
_cell.length_a   1.000
_cell.length_b   1.000
_cell.length_c   1.000
_cell.angle_alpha   90.00
_cell.angle_beta   90.00
_cell.angle_gamma   90.00
#
_symmetry.space_group_name_H-M   'P 1'
#
loop_
_entity.id
_entity.type
_entity.pdbx_description
1 polymer ?
#
loop_
_entity_poly.entity_id
_entity_poly.type
_entity_poly.pdbx_seq_one_letter_code
_entity_poly.pdbx_strand_id
1 'polypeptide(L)'
;MNDQDPAGELLIKEVDEDLRREQYLKLWQAYGKYAVAGAVAIVLGVAGHQGWQAWRNKQFQKTAAEFTAAEDLIGADKKNEAEAKLAEIAKGDQTGFALAAAFRRAQLQSEGGDTTGAVATLDAIAASGAPSLFRDLATLKTALLTLDNADPETLVKKVQPLADAANPWHFTATEVLALLANRRGDKAAALTFYQKLADDPATPQDIRARAVDMIAALGGGSSAAKPEKG
;
A
#
# COMPACT_ATOMS: atom_id res chain seq x y z
N MET A 1 -62.71 42.10 -32.56
CA MET A 1 -62.69 42.53 -31.16
C MET A 1 -63.00 41.28 -30.37
N ASN A 2 -61.97 40.69 -29.83
CA ASN A 2 -62.05 39.49 -28.96
C ASN A 2 -62.06 39.99 -27.51
N ASP A 3 -63.30 40.11 -26.99
CA ASP A 3 -63.43 40.32 -25.53
C ASP A 3 -63.07 39.05 -24.80
N GLN A 4 -61.81 38.97 -24.40
CA GLN A 4 -61.40 38.01 -23.41
C GLN A 4 -61.92 38.52 -22.06
N ASP A 5 -62.96 37.82 -21.57
CA ASP A 5 -63.58 38.14 -20.28
C ASP A 5 -62.56 37.77 -19.14
N PRO A 6 -61.88 38.77 -18.51
CA PRO A 6 -60.85 38.52 -17.53
C PRO A 6 -61.39 37.83 -16.26
N ALA A 7 -62.71 37.87 -16.04
CA ALA A 7 -63.36 37.16 -14.94
C ALA A 7 -63.46 35.64 -15.24
N GLY A 8 -63.61 35.23 -16.49
CA GLY A 8 -63.61 33.82 -16.92
C GLY A 8 -62.22 33.17 -16.75
N GLU A 9 -61.14 33.88 -17.12
CA GLU A 9 -59.75 33.38 -16.96
C GLU A 9 -59.35 33.21 -15.48
N LEU A 10 -59.80 34.12 -14.62
CA LEU A 10 -59.54 34.02 -13.16
C LEU A 10 -60.26 32.80 -12.56
N LEU A 11 -61.53 32.57 -12.95
CA LEU A 11 -62.28 31.41 -12.47
C LEU A 11 -61.71 30.07 -12.95
N ILE A 12 -61.22 29.98 -14.17
CA ILE A 12 -60.56 28.78 -14.71
C ILE A 12 -59.26 28.53 -13.97
N LYS A 13 -58.49 29.57 -13.64
CA LYS A 13 -57.24 29.47 -12.94
C LYS A 13 -57.43 29.01 -11.46
N GLU A 14 -58.48 29.52 -10.80
CA GLU A 14 -58.87 29.16 -9.43
C GLU A 14 -59.34 27.69 -9.35
N VAL A 15 -60.11 27.22 -10.33
CA VAL A 15 -60.57 25.82 -10.44
C VAL A 15 -59.41 24.88 -10.73
N ASP A 16 -58.46 25.29 -11.60
CA ASP A 16 -57.28 24.49 -11.91
C ASP A 16 -56.32 24.37 -10.70
N GLU A 17 -56.21 25.43 -9.88
CA GLU A 17 -55.40 25.44 -8.65
C GLU A 17 -56.04 24.58 -7.58
N ASP A 18 -57.36 24.59 -7.41
CA ASP A 18 -58.05 23.71 -6.46
C ASP A 18 -58.03 22.24 -6.89
N LEU A 19 -58.14 21.92 -8.18
CA LEU A 19 -58.01 20.54 -8.71
C LEU A 19 -56.58 20.02 -8.51
N ARG A 20 -55.55 20.82 -8.70
CA ARG A 20 -54.17 20.48 -8.44
C ARG A 20 -53.95 20.20 -6.92
N ARG A 21 -54.50 21.06 -6.08
CA ARG A 21 -54.41 20.91 -4.64
C ARG A 21 -55.07 19.61 -4.15
N GLU A 22 -56.24 19.26 -4.66
CA GLU A 22 -56.90 17.98 -4.34
C GLU A 22 -56.08 16.77 -4.81
N GLN A 23 -55.48 16.84 -5.99
CA GLN A 23 -54.62 15.77 -6.51
C GLN A 23 -53.38 15.58 -5.68
N TYR A 24 -52.71 16.67 -5.22
CA TYR A 24 -51.57 16.59 -4.30
C TYR A 24 -51.97 16.05 -2.96
N LEU A 25 -53.14 16.41 -2.41
CA LEU A 25 -53.62 15.87 -1.14
C LEU A 25 -53.93 14.37 -1.21
N LYS A 26 -54.57 13.90 -2.30
CA LYS A 26 -54.82 12.46 -2.52
C LYS A 26 -53.52 11.68 -2.72
N LEU A 27 -52.55 12.19 -3.44
CA LEU A 27 -51.20 11.59 -3.57
C LEU A 27 -50.50 11.55 -2.24
N TRP A 28 -50.54 12.61 -1.45
CA TRP A 28 -49.94 12.67 -0.12
C TRP A 28 -50.60 11.71 0.85
N GLN A 29 -51.89 11.58 0.87
CA GLN A 29 -52.64 10.61 1.71
C GLN A 29 -52.29 9.15 1.35
N ALA A 30 -52.08 8.87 0.05
CA ALA A 30 -51.73 7.50 -0.41
C ALA A 30 -50.26 7.15 -0.17
N TYR A 31 -49.33 8.08 -0.45
CA TYR A 31 -47.90 7.80 -0.52
C TYR A 31 -47.07 8.55 0.53
N GLY A 32 -47.62 9.55 1.23
CA GLY A 32 -46.88 10.40 2.16
C GLY A 32 -46.17 9.62 3.28
N LYS A 33 -46.80 8.54 3.78
CA LYS A 33 -46.17 7.65 4.76
C LYS A 33 -44.91 6.96 4.23
N TYR A 34 -44.89 6.60 2.96
CA TYR A 34 -43.72 5.97 2.33
C TYR A 34 -42.63 7.01 2.03
N ALA A 35 -43.02 8.23 1.64
CA ALA A 35 -42.08 9.33 1.45
C ALA A 35 -41.39 9.72 2.77
N VAL A 36 -42.16 9.82 3.86
CA VAL A 36 -41.59 10.08 5.19
C VAL A 36 -40.72 8.92 5.67
N ALA A 37 -41.16 7.67 5.49
CA ALA A 37 -40.36 6.49 5.84
C ALA A 37 -39.05 6.45 5.04
N GLY A 38 -39.08 6.77 3.76
CA GLY A 38 -37.91 6.88 2.90
C GLY A 38 -36.95 7.99 3.37
N ALA A 39 -37.48 9.17 3.70
CA ALA A 39 -36.67 10.27 4.21
C ALA A 39 -36.01 9.90 5.55
N VAL A 40 -36.73 9.26 6.47
CA VAL A 40 -36.17 8.78 7.75
C VAL A 40 -35.09 7.74 7.53
N ALA A 41 -35.31 6.78 6.59
CA ALA A 41 -34.31 5.76 6.27
C ALA A 41 -33.02 6.38 5.70
N ILE A 42 -33.12 7.39 4.85
CA ILE A 42 -31.96 8.12 4.33
C ILE A 42 -31.21 8.82 5.47
N VAL A 43 -31.92 9.53 6.35
CA VAL A 43 -31.28 10.24 7.49
C VAL A 43 -30.57 9.25 8.41
N LEU A 44 -31.19 8.13 8.74
CA LEU A 44 -30.58 7.07 9.56
C LEU A 44 -29.36 6.44 8.87
N GLY A 45 -29.44 6.22 7.55
CA GLY A 45 -28.32 5.71 6.75
C GLY A 45 -27.13 6.66 6.76
N VAL A 46 -27.37 7.96 6.55
CA VAL A 46 -26.31 9.00 6.59
C VAL A 46 -25.73 9.13 7.99
N ALA A 47 -26.58 9.19 9.03
CA ALA A 47 -26.13 9.28 10.42
C ALA A 47 -25.29 8.07 10.83
N GLY A 48 -25.72 6.86 10.46
CA GLY A 48 -24.99 5.61 10.72
C GLY A 48 -23.64 5.60 10.00
N HIS A 49 -23.61 6.02 8.74
CA HIS A 49 -22.36 6.11 7.97
C HIS A 49 -21.37 7.15 8.55
N GLN A 50 -21.87 8.34 8.93
CA GLN A 50 -21.05 9.36 9.57
C GLN A 50 -20.52 8.91 10.94
N GLY A 51 -21.37 8.27 11.77
CA GLY A 51 -20.94 7.70 13.04
C GLY A 51 -19.85 6.65 12.88
N TRP A 52 -20.00 5.75 11.92
CA TRP A 52 -18.99 4.76 11.57
C TRP A 52 -17.67 5.41 11.12
N GLN A 53 -17.73 6.42 10.25
CA GLN A 53 -16.53 7.15 9.81
C GLN A 53 -15.84 7.87 10.97
N ALA A 54 -16.60 8.55 11.84
CA ALA A 54 -16.05 9.26 13.00
C ALA A 54 -15.36 8.28 13.96
N TRP A 55 -15.97 7.11 14.23
CA TRP A 55 -15.37 6.06 15.07
C TRP A 55 -14.08 5.53 14.44
N ARG A 56 -14.09 5.21 13.15
CA ARG A 56 -12.91 4.72 12.42
C ARG A 56 -11.78 5.76 12.40
N ASN A 57 -12.10 7.03 12.16
CA ASN A 57 -11.12 8.10 12.20
C ASN A 57 -10.50 8.28 13.60
N LYS A 58 -11.29 8.13 14.65
CA LYS A 58 -10.79 8.19 16.03
C LYS A 58 -9.82 7.05 16.34
N GLN A 59 -10.12 5.84 15.88
CA GLN A 59 -9.20 4.69 16.02
C GLN A 59 -7.91 4.91 15.23
N PHE A 60 -8.03 5.40 14.01
CA PHE A 60 -6.86 5.73 13.18
C PHE A 60 -5.96 6.78 13.84
N GLN A 61 -6.55 7.88 14.36
CA GLN A 61 -5.80 8.92 15.08
C GLN A 61 -5.12 8.37 16.34
N LYS A 62 -5.78 7.49 17.08
CA LYS A 62 -5.21 6.83 18.26
C LYS A 62 -3.98 6.02 17.87
N THR A 63 -4.10 5.14 16.87
CA THR A 63 -2.98 4.30 16.41
C THR A 63 -1.85 5.16 15.83
N ALA A 64 -2.16 6.25 15.12
CA ALA A 64 -1.16 7.21 14.64
C ALA A 64 -0.37 7.85 15.80
N ALA A 65 -1.07 8.28 16.86
CA ALA A 65 -0.42 8.85 18.04
C ALA A 65 0.46 7.82 18.77
N GLU A 66 0.00 6.56 18.85
CA GLU A 66 0.78 5.47 19.44
C GLU A 66 2.04 5.17 18.60
N PHE A 67 1.94 5.21 17.27
CA PHE A 67 3.08 5.05 16.37
C PHE A 67 4.08 6.20 16.53
N THR A 68 3.61 7.46 16.56
CA THR A 68 4.46 8.62 16.81
C THR A 68 5.19 8.50 18.17
N ALA A 69 4.47 8.07 19.22
CA ALA A 69 5.10 7.87 20.53
C ALA A 69 6.15 6.73 20.51
N ALA A 70 6.04 5.74 19.62
CA ALA A 70 7.09 4.74 19.44
C ALA A 70 8.33 5.35 18.74
N GLU A 71 8.13 6.21 17.73
CA GLU A 71 9.24 6.92 17.08
C GLU A 71 9.95 7.89 18.05
N ASP A 72 9.20 8.60 18.92
CA ASP A 72 9.78 9.45 19.96
C ASP A 72 10.67 8.65 20.94
N LEU A 73 10.26 7.41 21.29
CA LEU A 73 11.06 6.50 22.11
C LEU A 73 12.36 6.08 21.39
N ILE A 74 12.31 5.85 20.09
CA ILE A 74 13.49 5.57 19.27
C ILE A 74 14.43 6.77 19.28
N GLY A 75 13.89 7.98 19.09
CA GLY A 75 14.67 9.23 19.16
C GLY A 75 15.32 9.48 20.54
N ALA A 76 14.69 8.98 21.61
CA ALA A 76 15.21 9.03 22.97
C ALA A 76 16.17 7.86 23.33
N ASP A 77 16.56 7.02 22.37
CA ASP A 77 17.38 5.79 22.53
C ASP A 77 16.76 4.72 23.46
N LYS A 78 15.43 4.77 23.65
CA LYS A 78 14.65 3.80 24.44
C LYS A 78 14.16 2.65 23.57
N LYS A 79 15.07 1.96 22.89
CA LYS A 79 14.77 0.97 21.83
C LYS A 79 13.86 -0.16 22.30
N ASN A 80 14.06 -0.70 23.51
CA ASN A 80 13.25 -1.78 24.04
C ASN A 80 11.78 -1.37 24.27
N GLU A 81 11.56 -0.14 24.78
CA GLU A 81 10.22 0.40 25.01
C GLU A 81 9.53 0.65 23.65
N ALA A 82 10.28 1.18 22.68
CA ALA A 82 9.80 1.39 21.32
C ALA A 82 9.41 0.09 20.64
N GLU A 83 10.24 -0.95 20.73
CA GLU A 83 9.96 -2.26 20.15
C GLU A 83 8.69 -2.88 20.73
N ALA A 84 8.53 -2.84 22.06
CA ALA A 84 7.33 -3.33 22.71
C ALA A 84 6.08 -2.59 22.22
N LYS A 85 6.15 -1.26 22.08
CA LYS A 85 5.05 -0.45 21.57
C LYS A 85 4.73 -0.74 20.10
N LEU A 86 5.74 -0.87 19.25
CA LEU A 86 5.57 -1.27 17.85
C LEU A 86 4.95 -2.67 17.73
N ALA A 87 5.35 -3.61 18.61
CA ALA A 87 4.77 -4.94 18.64
C ALA A 87 3.28 -4.94 18.98
N GLU A 88 2.83 -4.06 19.89
CA GLU A 88 1.40 -3.92 20.20
C GLU A 88 0.62 -3.32 19.01
N ILE A 89 1.15 -2.29 18.37
CA ILE A 89 0.52 -1.68 17.18
C ILE A 89 0.42 -2.71 16.04
N ALA A 90 1.44 -3.53 15.86
CA ALA A 90 1.49 -4.55 14.80
C ALA A 90 0.49 -5.70 14.96
N LYS A 91 -0.14 -5.86 16.14
CA LYS A 91 -1.22 -6.85 16.37
C LYS A 91 -2.55 -6.47 15.72
N GLY A 92 -2.69 -5.21 15.25
CA GLY A 92 -3.88 -4.74 14.56
C GLY A 92 -4.05 -5.37 13.17
N ASP A 93 -5.00 -4.84 12.39
CA ASP A 93 -5.18 -5.23 10.99
C ASP A 93 -3.88 -5.07 10.21
N GLN A 94 -3.57 -6.04 9.31
CA GLN A 94 -2.33 -6.07 8.52
C GLN A 94 -2.32 -4.98 7.42
N THR A 95 -2.80 -3.80 7.76
CA THR A 95 -2.91 -2.61 6.90
C THR A 95 -2.52 -1.36 7.67
N GLY A 96 -2.19 -0.29 6.95
CA GLY A 96 -1.90 1.01 7.55
C GLY A 96 -0.80 0.96 8.62
N PHE A 97 -1.07 1.50 9.80
CA PHE A 97 -0.08 1.63 10.87
C PHE A 97 0.38 0.30 11.47
N ALA A 98 -0.46 -0.73 11.49
CA ALA A 98 -0.06 -2.04 12.00
C ALA A 98 1.06 -2.65 11.15
N LEU A 99 0.91 -2.55 9.83
CA LEU A 99 1.93 -3.03 8.90
C LEU A 99 3.20 -2.17 8.95
N ALA A 100 3.06 -0.83 9.01
CA ALA A 100 4.17 0.09 9.19
C ALA A 100 4.94 -0.20 10.50
N ALA A 101 4.22 -0.44 11.59
CA ALA A 101 4.82 -0.79 12.88
C ALA A 101 5.57 -2.12 12.83
N ALA A 102 5.03 -3.14 12.13
CA ALA A 102 5.71 -4.41 11.95
C ALA A 102 7.04 -4.24 11.18
N PHE A 103 7.05 -3.49 10.08
CA PHE A 103 8.28 -3.19 9.34
C PHE A 103 9.26 -2.36 10.17
N ARG A 104 8.78 -1.35 10.89
CA ARG A 104 9.64 -0.51 11.74
C ARG A 104 10.26 -1.30 12.89
N ARG A 105 9.48 -2.22 13.47
CA ARG A 105 9.97 -3.15 14.48
C ARG A 105 11.10 -4.03 13.93
N ALA A 106 10.89 -4.66 12.76
CA ALA A 106 11.92 -5.48 12.12
C ALA A 106 13.21 -4.68 11.84
N GLN A 107 13.06 -3.42 11.41
CA GLN A 107 14.20 -2.53 11.21
C GLN A 107 14.92 -2.25 12.53
N LEU A 108 14.20 -1.91 13.60
CA LEU A 108 14.77 -1.61 14.92
C LEU A 108 15.51 -2.83 15.50
N GLN A 109 14.96 -4.03 15.35
CA GLN A 109 15.58 -5.30 15.72
C GLN A 109 16.90 -5.52 14.96
N SER A 110 16.89 -5.30 13.63
CA SER A 110 18.09 -5.42 12.80
C SER A 110 19.17 -4.39 13.18
N GLU A 111 18.79 -3.13 13.40
CA GLU A 111 19.71 -2.07 13.86
C GLU A 111 20.30 -2.36 15.26
N GLY A 112 19.54 -3.06 16.09
CA GLY A 112 19.97 -3.55 17.41
C GLY A 112 20.81 -4.83 17.38
N GLY A 113 21.04 -5.42 16.20
CA GLY A 113 21.77 -6.68 16.03
C GLY A 113 20.93 -7.94 16.23
N ASP A 114 19.64 -7.82 16.55
CA ASP A 114 18.70 -8.95 16.62
C ASP A 114 18.22 -9.36 15.23
N THR A 115 19.12 -9.89 14.42
CA THR A 115 18.80 -10.39 13.08
C THR A 115 17.74 -11.48 13.11
N THR A 116 17.76 -12.35 14.12
CA THR A 116 16.79 -13.44 14.26
C THR A 116 15.38 -12.91 14.49
N GLY A 117 15.22 -11.97 15.40
CA GLY A 117 13.94 -11.31 15.66
C GLY A 117 13.43 -10.53 14.43
N ALA A 118 14.33 -9.80 13.75
CA ALA A 118 14.00 -9.08 12.53
C ALA A 118 13.48 -10.01 11.42
N VAL A 119 14.15 -11.13 11.18
CA VAL A 119 13.72 -12.17 10.22
C VAL A 119 12.38 -12.75 10.62
N ALA A 120 12.17 -13.12 11.86
CA ALA A 120 10.91 -13.65 12.35
C ALA A 120 9.75 -12.66 12.14
N THR A 121 10.00 -11.37 12.40
CA THR A 121 9.00 -10.30 12.17
C THR A 121 8.69 -10.13 10.68
N LEU A 122 9.68 -10.13 9.81
CA LEU A 122 9.49 -10.04 8.35
C LEU A 122 8.79 -11.27 7.78
N ASP A 123 9.18 -12.48 8.18
CA ASP A 123 8.55 -13.72 7.75
C ASP A 123 7.07 -13.79 8.20
N ALA A 124 6.74 -13.25 9.37
CA ALA A 124 5.36 -13.12 9.79
C ALA A 124 4.55 -12.18 8.88
N ILE A 125 5.14 -11.06 8.42
CA ILE A 125 4.50 -10.18 7.42
C ILE A 125 4.32 -10.93 6.10
N ALA A 126 5.35 -11.63 5.61
CA ALA A 126 5.32 -12.36 4.35
C ALA A 126 4.25 -13.48 4.33
N ALA A 127 4.00 -14.11 5.49
CA ALA A 127 3.00 -15.17 5.67
C ALA A 127 1.59 -14.64 6.01
N SER A 128 1.43 -13.33 6.22
CA SER A 128 0.17 -12.72 6.66
C SER A 128 -0.84 -12.53 5.53
N GLY A 129 -2.04 -12.06 5.88
CA GLY A 129 -3.06 -11.59 4.93
C GLY A 129 -2.80 -10.20 4.33
N ALA A 130 -1.63 -9.58 4.54
CA ALA A 130 -1.28 -8.30 3.99
C ALA A 130 -1.31 -8.29 2.44
N PRO A 131 -1.51 -7.14 1.78
CA PRO A 131 -1.40 -7.05 0.33
C PRO A 131 -0.06 -7.60 -0.18
N SER A 132 -0.07 -8.25 -1.35
CA SER A 132 1.12 -8.92 -1.94
C SER A 132 2.33 -7.99 -2.00
N LEU A 133 2.12 -6.72 -2.35
CA LEU A 133 3.18 -5.71 -2.37
C LEU A 133 4.04 -5.70 -1.08
N PHE A 134 3.42 -5.79 0.08
CA PHE A 134 4.12 -5.75 1.37
C PHE A 134 4.69 -7.12 1.76
N ARG A 135 4.00 -8.21 1.41
CA ARG A 135 4.51 -9.57 1.63
C ARG A 135 5.79 -9.81 0.83
N ASP A 136 5.80 -9.37 -0.42
CA ASP A 136 6.95 -9.48 -1.32
C ASP A 136 8.12 -8.61 -0.81
N LEU A 137 7.82 -7.38 -0.36
CA LEU A 137 8.82 -6.52 0.29
C LEU A 137 9.43 -7.18 1.53
N ALA A 138 8.62 -7.81 2.37
CA ALA A 138 9.11 -8.51 3.55
C ALA A 138 10.02 -9.68 3.15
N THR A 139 9.65 -10.45 2.13
CA THR A 139 10.48 -11.54 1.58
C THR A 139 11.83 -11.02 1.08
N LEU A 140 11.84 -9.91 0.34
CA LEU A 140 13.09 -9.29 -0.14
C LEU A 140 13.96 -8.77 1.01
N LYS A 141 13.35 -8.13 2.01
CA LYS A 141 14.08 -7.67 3.20
C LYS A 141 14.67 -8.85 3.98
N THR A 142 13.94 -9.94 4.16
CA THR A 142 14.48 -11.19 4.76
C THR A 142 15.67 -11.71 3.97
N ALA A 143 15.55 -11.78 2.64
CA ALA A 143 16.62 -12.28 1.78
C ALA A 143 17.88 -11.42 1.88
N LEU A 144 17.74 -10.08 1.89
CA LEU A 144 18.86 -9.15 2.06
C LEU A 144 19.51 -9.28 3.45
N LEU A 145 18.68 -9.36 4.50
CA LEU A 145 19.15 -9.43 5.89
C LEU A 145 19.91 -10.74 6.19
N THR A 146 19.55 -11.81 5.49
CA THR A 146 20.16 -13.14 5.65
C THR A 146 21.10 -13.51 4.51
N LEU A 147 21.39 -12.56 3.62
CA LEU A 147 22.17 -12.80 2.39
C LEU A 147 23.45 -13.57 2.66
N ASP A 148 24.19 -13.23 3.72
CA ASP A 148 25.50 -13.79 4.01
C ASP A 148 25.45 -15.12 4.81
N ASN A 149 24.35 -15.37 5.53
CA ASN A 149 24.29 -16.49 6.49
C ASN A 149 23.34 -17.62 6.08
N ALA A 150 22.27 -17.32 5.32
CA ALA A 150 21.30 -18.34 4.91
C ALA A 150 21.80 -19.14 3.69
N ASP A 151 21.22 -20.30 3.46
CA ASP A 151 21.47 -21.09 2.25
C ASP A 151 21.01 -20.33 0.99
N PRO A 152 21.91 -20.06 0.04
CA PRO A 152 21.59 -19.28 -1.16
C PRO A 152 20.48 -19.89 -2.02
N GLU A 153 20.41 -21.22 -2.12
CA GLU A 153 19.39 -21.89 -2.94
C GLU A 153 18.00 -21.70 -2.34
N THR A 154 17.89 -21.71 -1.03
CA THR A 154 16.63 -21.40 -0.33
C THR A 154 16.18 -19.97 -0.59
N LEU A 155 17.12 -19.01 -0.56
CA LEU A 155 16.81 -17.61 -0.86
C LEU A 155 16.42 -17.42 -2.32
N VAL A 156 17.13 -18.05 -3.27
CA VAL A 156 16.78 -18.01 -4.69
C VAL A 156 15.35 -18.48 -4.91
N LYS A 157 14.94 -19.61 -4.33
CA LYS A 157 13.56 -20.14 -4.46
C LYS A 157 12.51 -19.15 -3.96
N LYS A 158 12.80 -18.41 -2.89
CA LYS A 158 11.87 -17.37 -2.34
C LYS A 158 11.82 -16.13 -3.22
N VAL A 159 12.95 -15.69 -3.78
CA VAL A 159 13.07 -14.42 -4.51
C VAL A 159 12.74 -14.55 -6.00
N GLN A 160 13.04 -15.69 -6.63
CA GLN A 160 12.86 -15.91 -8.06
C GLN A 160 11.44 -15.55 -8.57
N PRO A 161 10.33 -15.90 -7.88
CA PRO A 161 9.00 -15.52 -8.34
C PRO A 161 8.76 -13.99 -8.34
N LEU A 162 9.51 -13.24 -7.53
CA LEU A 162 9.38 -11.79 -7.43
C LEU A 162 10.10 -11.04 -8.56
N ALA A 163 10.96 -11.73 -9.31
CA ALA A 163 11.67 -11.18 -10.47
C ALA A 163 10.83 -11.20 -11.76
N ASP A 164 9.57 -11.65 -11.70
CA ASP A 164 8.63 -11.57 -12.82
C ASP A 164 8.32 -10.10 -13.13
N ALA A 165 8.29 -9.73 -14.41
CA ALA A 165 8.08 -8.35 -14.87
C ALA A 165 6.74 -7.73 -14.41
N ALA A 166 5.74 -8.56 -14.10
CA ALA A 166 4.46 -8.10 -13.55
C ALA A 166 4.54 -7.73 -12.06
N ASN A 167 5.61 -8.14 -11.35
CA ASN A 167 5.77 -7.82 -9.93
C ASN A 167 6.36 -6.41 -9.77
N PRO A 168 5.77 -5.54 -8.92
CA PRO A 168 6.31 -4.20 -8.65
C PRO A 168 7.77 -4.19 -8.15
N TRP A 169 8.22 -5.28 -7.51
CA TRP A 169 9.57 -5.43 -6.95
C TRP A 169 10.56 -6.13 -7.88
N HIS A 170 10.21 -6.37 -9.16
CA HIS A 170 11.03 -7.21 -10.06
C HIS A 170 12.46 -6.69 -10.25
N PHE A 171 12.69 -5.38 -10.25
CA PHE A 171 14.04 -4.83 -10.33
C PHE A 171 14.86 -5.13 -9.08
N THR A 172 14.28 -4.91 -7.90
CA THR A 172 14.93 -5.23 -6.61
C THR A 172 15.14 -6.73 -6.47
N ALA A 173 14.17 -7.56 -6.86
CA ALA A 173 14.31 -9.01 -6.86
C ALA A 173 15.43 -9.49 -7.78
N THR A 174 15.55 -8.90 -8.98
CA THR A 174 16.63 -9.21 -9.93
C THR A 174 17.99 -8.82 -9.35
N GLU A 175 18.10 -7.69 -8.65
CA GLU A 175 19.32 -7.28 -7.95
C GLU A 175 19.69 -8.28 -6.83
N VAL A 176 18.72 -8.72 -6.02
CA VAL A 176 18.94 -9.74 -4.98
C VAL A 176 19.39 -11.06 -5.59
N LEU A 177 18.82 -11.48 -6.72
CA LEU A 177 19.26 -12.69 -7.44
C LEU A 177 20.70 -12.55 -7.96
N ALA A 178 21.08 -11.36 -8.43
CA ALA A 178 22.46 -11.08 -8.84
C ALA A 178 23.45 -11.21 -7.66
N LEU A 179 23.09 -10.66 -6.49
CA LEU A 179 23.87 -10.80 -5.25
C LEU A 179 24.01 -12.27 -4.83
N LEU A 180 22.92 -13.04 -4.88
CA LEU A 180 22.93 -14.46 -4.55
C LEU A 180 23.78 -15.29 -5.53
N ALA A 181 23.72 -14.98 -6.82
CA ALA A 181 24.58 -15.60 -7.82
C ALA A 181 26.06 -15.32 -7.56
N ASN A 182 26.41 -14.07 -7.25
CA ASN A 182 27.77 -13.67 -6.90
C ASN A 182 28.25 -14.40 -5.63
N ARG A 183 27.43 -14.48 -4.60
CA ARG A 183 27.75 -15.21 -3.36
C ARG A 183 28.04 -16.71 -3.60
N ARG A 184 27.33 -17.33 -4.55
CA ARG A 184 27.58 -18.74 -4.97
C ARG A 184 28.83 -18.89 -5.81
N GLY A 185 29.53 -17.80 -6.15
CA GLY A 185 30.66 -17.80 -7.07
C GLY A 185 30.26 -17.87 -8.54
N ASP A 186 29.00 -17.84 -8.88
CA ASP A 186 28.48 -17.82 -10.24
C ASP A 186 28.51 -16.39 -10.81
N LYS A 187 29.72 -15.96 -11.12
CA LYS A 187 29.97 -14.62 -11.68
C LYS A 187 29.28 -14.41 -13.03
N ALA A 188 29.12 -15.47 -13.83
CA ALA A 188 28.46 -15.35 -15.13
C ALA A 188 26.98 -15.06 -14.99
N ALA A 189 26.29 -15.77 -14.11
CA ALA A 189 24.89 -15.48 -13.81
C ALA A 189 24.72 -14.08 -13.14
N ALA A 190 25.59 -13.72 -12.21
CA ALA A 190 25.57 -12.38 -11.58
C ALA A 190 25.70 -11.27 -12.62
N LEU A 191 26.66 -11.36 -13.52
CA LEU A 191 26.84 -10.40 -14.62
C LEU A 191 25.60 -10.33 -15.52
N THR A 192 25.00 -11.46 -15.85
CA THR A 192 23.77 -11.49 -16.67
C THR A 192 22.63 -10.72 -16.02
N PHE A 193 22.42 -10.89 -14.70
CA PHE A 193 21.37 -10.15 -13.96
C PHE A 193 21.71 -8.65 -13.89
N TYR A 194 22.95 -8.28 -13.60
CA TYR A 194 23.36 -6.87 -13.53
C TYR A 194 23.28 -6.19 -14.91
N GLN A 195 23.67 -6.86 -16.00
CA GLN A 195 23.53 -6.33 -17.35
C GLN A 195 22.05 -6.07 -17.69
N LYS A 196 21.15 -7.03 -17.35
CA LYS A 196 19.71 -6.84 -17.53
C LYS A 196 19.21 -5.57 -16.82
N LEU A 197 19.69 -5.32 -15.59
CA LEU A 197 19.33 -4.10 -14.84
C LEU A 197 19.94 -2.83 -15.43
N ALA A 198 21.17 -2.90 -15.92
CA ALA A 198 21.86 -1.74 -16.50
C ALA A 198 21.27 -1.33 -17.86
N ASP A 199 20.86 -2.30 -18.67
CA ASP A 199 20.38 -2.08 -20.04
C ASP A 199 18.89 -1.69 -20.11
N ASP A 200 18.09 -2.05 -19.09
CA ASP A 200 16.66 -1.75 -19.09
C ASP A 200 16.40 -0.29 -18.73
N PRO A 201 15.83 0.53 -19.64
CA PRO A 201 15.53 1.94 -19.38
C PRO A 201 14.50 2.15 -18.28
N ALA A 202 13.68 1.15 -17.94
CA ALA A 202 12.69 1.22 -16.86
C ALA A 202 13.30 0.97 -15.48
N THR A 203 14.53 0.44 -15.39
CA THR A 203 15.21 0.23 -14.11
C THR A 203 15.38 1.57 -13.35
N PRO A 204 15.02 1.64 -12.06
CA PRO A 204 15.27 2.82 -11.22
C PRO A 204 16.75 3.22 -11.25
N GLN A 205 17.02 4.52 -11.27
CA GLN A 205 18.38 5.06 -11.49
C GLN A 205 19.39 4.56 -10.45
N ASP A 206 18.97 4.42 -9.20
CA ASP A 206 19.81 3.94 -8.10
C ASP A 206 20.21 2.46 -8.28
N ILE A 207 19.26 1.60 -8.68
CA ILE A 207 19.52 0.18 -8.97
C ILE A 207 20.41 0.06 -10.20
N ARG A 208 20.16 0.84 -11.24
CA ARG A 208 20.98 0.86 -12.45
C ARG A 208 22.42 1.28 -12.15
N ALA A 209 22.62 2.31 -11.36
CA ALA A 209 23.96 2.75 -10.96
C ALA A 209 24.72 1.64 -10.22
N ARG A 210 24.09 1.01 -9.22
CA ARG A 210 24.71 -0.13 -8.52
C ARG A 210 25.00 -1.30 -9.44
N ALA A 211 24.12 -1.59 -10.41
CA ALA A 211 24.34 -2.65 -11.38
C ALA A 211 25.58 -2.38 -12.26
N VAL A 212 25.77 -1.14 -12.73
CA VAL A 212 26.97 -0.73 -13.50
C VAL A 212 28.24 -0.89 -12.65
N ASP A 213 28.22 -0.46 -11.39
CA ASP A 213 29.37 -0.58 -10.48
C ASP A 213 29.72 -2.05 -10.24
N MET A 214 28.71 -2.92 -10.09
CA MET A 214 28.91 -4.35 -9.90
C MET A 214 29.44 -5.06 -11.16
N ILE A 215 28.99 -4.65 -12.34
CA ILE A 215 29.53 -5.14 -13.60
C ILE A 215 31.04 -4.83 -13.69
N ALA A 216 31.44 -3.59 -13.37
CA ALA A 216 32.83 -3.19 -13.34
C ALA A 216 33.66 -3.99 -12.32
N ALA A 217 33.12 -4.16 -11.10
CA ALA A 217 33.77 -4.93 -10.02
C ALA A 217 33.94 -6.41 -10.34
N LEU A 218 33.01 -7.02 -11.08
CA LEU A 218 33.08 -8.43 -11.50
C LEU A 218 33.93 -8.65 -12.77
N GLY A 219 34.51 -7.58 -13.34
CA GLY A 219 35.35 -7.66 -14.53
C GLY A 219 34.58 -7.68 -15.85
N GLY A 220 33.27 -7.36 -15.82
CA GLY A 220 32.43 -7.27 -17.02
C GLY A 220 32.67 -6.02 -17.88
N GLY A 221 33.44 -5.06 -17.40
CA GLY A 221 33.68 -3.79 -18.09
C GLY A 221 34.75 -3.81 -19.18
N SER A 222 35.34 -4.95 -19.51
CA SER A 222 36.48 -5.04 -20.43
C SER A 222 36.12 -5.21 -21.92
N SER A 223 34.81 -5.07 -22.30
CA SER A 223 34.40 -5.24 -23.71
C SER A 223 34.15 -3.90 -24.48
N ALA A 224 34.41 -2.77 -23.90
CA ALA A 224 34.28 -1.48 -24.61
C ALA A 224 35.64 -0.86 -24.83
N ALA A 225 36.06 -0.84 -26.10
CA ALA A 225 37.21 -0.13 -26.70
C ALA A 225 38.48 -0.93 -26.87
N LYS A 226 38.49 -1.83 -27.87
CA LYS A 226 39.70 -2.04 -28.65
C LYS A 226 39.84 -0.83 -29.60
N PRO A 227 40.86 0.04 -29.47
CA PRO A 227 41.08 1.04 -30.49
C PRO A 227 41.55 0.33 -31.75
N GLU A 228 40.82 0.46 -32.85
CA GLU A 228 41.35 0.17 -34.18
C GLU A 228 42.59 1.02 -34.39
N LYS A 229 43.74 0.35 -34.49
CA LYS A 229 44.94 0.95 -35.06
C LYS A 229 44.75 1.00 -36.57
N GLY A 230 44.50 2.23 -37.08
CA GLY A 230 44.75 2.61 -38.44
C GLY A 230 46.24 2.87 -38.68
#